data_29d7efc6e91b9e0c69a2245c04ac3ace
#
_entry.id   29d7efc6e91b9e0c69a2245c04ac3ace
#
_cell.length_a   1.000
_cell.length_b   1.000
_cell.length_c   1.000
_cell.angle_alpha   90.00
_cell.angle_beta   90.00
_cell.angle_gamma   90.00
#
_symmetry.space_group_name_H-M   'P 1'
#
loop_
_entity.id
_entity.type
_entity.pdbx_description
1 polymer ?
#
loop_
_entity_poly.entity_id
_entity_poly.type
_entity_poly.pdbx_seq_one_letter_code
_entity_poly.pdbx_strand_id
1 'polypeptide(L)'
;MTAPTALIPIAASAHGGTIDGFPAAQLVAAGFTLLQRSAPLVRALRRKRSAILLPTSPQFLIALAASDGRGAVLINPLASTAEIAYQCTDSDVGAVFTVSALAPRIPAGLTVVLLDDAPRSARVVADGTTQTIDLGTHFAMEMELDVGAEGRDEECAIVYTSAMAGQPLGAILTHRNLLANARQTVIAAENTKDDNCLAVLPFSHLFGLTVTAMAPLLVGGKVTTMARFNPIAAVDVLRANDITEFVGVPAVFATMLTAIERKGGALGSDSLRLCISGGAELPRELQDRWYDATGVELRQGYGLTECAPVCLFNRVSMPNHRGTLGVPFPGCEVTVRDPESGAELSAGDPGEICIRGATVFSGYVRNGADGLPVRDGWLGSGDKGVRNADGTVTFHGLLKNMFTRNGFNVYPREVERIAGEMPGVTSARVFAIPDPRSENEVGLEIAGPVTANEVRLWCEGRLAVYKQPSTIRVV
;
A
#
# COMPACT_ATOMS: atom_id res chain seq x y z
N MET A 1 19.36 22.55 -16.16
CA MET A 1 18.28 21.61 -15.75
C MET A 1 18.16 21.72 -14.24
N THR A 2 16.97 21.95 -13.70
CA THR A 2 16.74 21.87 -12.27
C THR A 2 17.00 20.44 -11.81
N ALA A 3 17.71 20.25 -10.70
CA ALA A 3 17.96 18.93 -10.14
C ALA A 3 16.63 18.20 -9.94
N PRO A 4 16.56 16.88 -10.20
CA PRO A 4 15.36 16.10 -9.98
C PRO A 4 14.92 16.19 -8.51
N THR A 5 13.61 16.34 -8.27
CA THR A 5 13.05 16.43 -6.93
C THR A 5 12.48 15.10 -6.39
N ALA A 6 12.29 14.13 -7.29
CA ALA A 6 11.74 12.80 -6.98
C ALA A 6 12.71 11.93 -6.16
N LEU A 7 12.93 12.29 -4.91
CA LEU A 7 13.96 11.69 -4.05
C LEU A 7 13.76 10.18 -3.78
N ILE A 8 12.53 9.71 -3.58
CA ILE A 8 12.29 8.29 -3.27
C ILE A 8 12.63 7.36 -4.46
N PRO A 9 12.21 7.63 -5.71
CA PRO A 9 12.65 6.84 -6.85
C PRO A 9 14.17 6.87 -7.06
N ILE A 10 14.78 8.02 -6.87
CA ILE A 10 16.23 8.21 -7.01
C ILE A 10 16.99 7.36 -5.99
N ALA A 11 16.59 7.43 -4.72
CA ALA A 11 17.19 6.61 -3.66
C ALA A 11 17.05 5.10 -3.96
N ALA A 12 15.92 4.66 -4.52
CA ALA A 12 15.71 3.29 -4.92
C ALA A 12 16.65 2.84 -6.07
N SER A 13 17.13 3.76 -6.89
CA SER A 13 18.03 3.46 -8.02
C SER A 13 19.52 3.48 -7.66
N ALA A 14 19.89 4.04 -6.51
CA ALA A 14 21.28 4.38 -6.16
C ALA A 14 22.23 3.19 -6.04
N HIS A 15 21.74 2.01 -5.71
CA HIS A 15 22.54 0.84 -5.36
C HIS A 15 22.48 -0.32 -6.37
N GLY A 16 21.90 -0.09 -7.56
CA GLY A 16 21.91 -1.08 -8.63
C GLY A 16 20.85 -2.18 -8.53
N GLY A 17 19.82 -2.01 -7.70
CA GLY A 17 18.69 -2.95 -7.60
C GLY A 17 17.90 -3.08 -8.90
N THR A 18 17.12 -4.17 -9.01
CA THR A 18 16.33 -4.48 -10.21
C THR A 18 14.87 -4.79 -9.88
N ILE A 19 13.96 -4.46 -10.81
CA ILE A 19 12.57 -4.93 -10.79
C ILE A 19 12.34 -5.76 -12.07
N ASP A 20 11.98 -7.02 -11.95
CA ASP A 20 11.79 -7.97 -13.06
C ASP A 20 12.97 -7.97 -14.04
N GLY A 21 14.20 -7.85 -13.51
CA GLY A 21 15.43 -7.79 -14.29
C GLY A 21 15.76 -6.42 -14.89
N PHE A 22 14.86 -5.43 -14.83
CA PHE A 22 15.16 -4.06 -15.25
C PHE A 22 15.91 -3.31 -14.15
N PRO A 23 17.08 -2.72 -14.43
CA PRO A 23 17.78 -1.86 -13.48
C PRO A 23 16.89 -0.70 -13.01
N ALA A 24 16.78 -0.49 -11.69
CA ALA A 24 15.99 0.60 -11.13
C ALA A 24 16.43 1.97 -11.66
N ALA A 25 17.74 2.17 -11.84
CA ALA A 25 18.29 3.39 -12.45
C ALA A 25 17.77 3.65 -13.88
N GLN A 26 17.62 2.60 -14.69
CA GLN A 26 17.06 2.70 -16.04
C GLN A 26 15.58 3.13 -15.99
N LEU A 27 14.80 2.56 -15.09
CA LEU A 27 13.38 2.89 -14.91
C LEU A 27 13.21 4.34 -14.46
N VAL A 28 14.02 4.79 -13.50
CA VAL A 28 14.02 6.18 -13.04
C VAL A 28 14.41 7.16 -14.15
N ALA A 29 15.48 6.84 -14.92
CA ALA A 29 15.90 7.64 -16.06
C ALA A 29 14.82 7.72 -17.15
N ALA A 30 14.10 6.62 -17.41
CA ALA A 30 12.96 6.60 -18.32
C ALA A 30 11.83 7.55 -17.87
N GLY A 31 11.53 7.58 -16.56
CA GLY A 31 10.54 8.49 -15.99
C GLY A 31 10.93 9.97 -16.17
N PHE A 32 12.17 10.34 -15.89
CA PHE A 32 12.65 11.71 -16.13
C PHE A 32 12.69 12.07 -17.61
N THR A 33 13.08 11.12 -18.49
CA THR A 33 13.02 11.31 -19.94
C THR A 33 11.59 11.61 -20.40
N LEU A 34 10.61 10.85 -19.88
CA LEU A 34 9.21 11.08 -20.18
C LEU A 34 8.77 12.48 -19.78
N LEU A 35 9.10 12.92 -18.57
CA LEU A 35 8.77 14.26 -18.08
C LEU A 35 9.41 15.34 -18.95
N GLN A 36 10.70 15.22 -19.28
CA GLN A 36 11.44 16.22 -20.06
C GLN A 36 10.97 16.34 -21.51
N ARG A 37 10.59 15.23 -22.15
CA ARG A 37 10.19 15.19 -23.57
C ARG A 37 8.71 15.42 -23.82
N SER A 38 7.88 15.47 -22.78
CA SER A 38 6.43 15.65 -22.93
C SER A 38 5.96 17.02 -22.46
N ALA A 39 5.86 17.98 -23.38
CA ALA A 39 5.28 19.29 -23.06
C ALA A 39 3.82 19.21 -22.55
N PRO A 40 2.92 18.32 -23.06
CA PRO A 40 1.59 18.12 -22.50
C PRO A 40 1.64 17.68 -21.04
N LEU A 41 2.51 16.72 -20.67
CA LEU A 41 2.65 16.23 -19.31
C LEU A 41 3.17 17.35 -18.38
N VAL A 42 4.20 18.09 -18.79
CA VAL A 42 4.73 19.21 -17.99
C VAL A 42 3.64 20.26 -17.74
N ARG A 43 2.80 20.58 -18.74
CA ARG A 43 1.68 21.51 -18.56
C ARG A 43 0.66 20.98 -17.57
N ALA A 44 0.31 19.70 -17.68
CA ALA A 44 -0.66 19.05 -16.79
C ALA A 44 -0.20 19.05 -15.33
N LEU A 45 1.10 18.89 -15.08
CA LEU A 45 1.67 18.83 -13.74
C LEU A 45 2.08 20.21 -13.18
N ARG A 46 1.97 21.30 -13.93
CA ARG A 46 2.56 22.60 -13.56
C ARG A 46 2.08 23.15 -12.19
N ARG A 47 0.87 22.86 -11.78
CA ARG A 47 0.28 23.25 -10.49
C ARG A 47 -0.66 22.19 -9.93
N LYS A 48 -0.53 20.97 -10.42
CA LYS A 48 -1.40 19.86 -10.12
C LYS A 48 -0.59 18.63 -9.77
N ARG A 49 -1.21 17.71 -9.07
CA ARG A 49 -0.64 16.39 -8.76
C ARG A 49 -0.77 15.44 -9.94
N SER A 50 -0.02 14.36 -9.89
CA SER A 50 -0.23 13.21 -10.75
C SER A 50 -1.04 12.13 -10.03
N ALA A 51 -1.58 11.16 -10.80
CA ALA A 51 -2.09 9.92 -10.25
C ALA A 51 -1.41 8.72 -10.93
N ILE A 52 -1.24 7.63 -10.18
CA ILE A 52 -0.67 6.37 -10.66
C ILE A 52 -1.74 5.30 -10.50
N LEU A 53 -2.30 4.85 -11.62
CA LEU A 53 -3.28 3.76 -11.71
C LEU A 53 -2.65 2.60 -12.49
N LEU A 54 -1.75 1.87 -11.85
CA LEU A 54 -0.97 0.79 -12.44
C LEU A 54 -1.05 -0.49 -11.62
N PRO A 55 -1.00 -1.65 -12.26
CA PRO A 55 -0.73 -2.90 -11.54
C PRO A 55 0.69 -2.87 -10.95
N THR A 56 0.98 -3.81 -10.04
CA THR A 56 2.32 -4.05 -9.51
C THR A 56 3.26 -4.44 -10.64
N SER A 57 4.19 -3.55 -10.99
CA SER A 57 5.03 -3.68 -12.18
C SER A 57 6.19 -2.68 -12.18
N PRO A 58 7.25 -2.90 -13.01
CA PRO A 58 8.36 -1.96 -13.17
C PRO A 58 7.92 -0.55 -13.58
N GLN A 59 6.83 -0.41 -14.35
CA GLN A 59 6.29 0.87 -14.80
C GLN A 59 5.91 1.81 -13.66
N PHE A 60 5.65 1.25 -12.46
CA PHE A 60 5.33 2.04 -11.29
C PHE A 60 6.48 2.98 -10.89
N LEU A 61 7.74 2.51 -10.98
CA LEU A 61 8.92 3.32 -10.69
C LEU A 61 9.13 4.43 -11.74
N ILE A 62 8.82 4.14 -13.02
CA ILE A 62 8.81 5.14 -14.09
C ILE A 62 7.81 6.25 -13.79
N ALA A 63 6.58 5.88 -13.41
CA ALA A 63 5.52 6.83 -13.07
C ALA A 63 5.88 7.69 -11.86
N LEU A 64 6.45 7.10 -10.80
CA LEU A 64 6.93 7.85 -9.63
C LEU A 64 8.01 8.86 -10.00
N ALA A 65 8.99 8.49 -10.85
CA ALA A 65 10.03 9.39 -11.31
C ALA A 65 9.47 10.50 -12.21
N ALA A 66 8.52 10.18 -13.11
CA ALA A 66 7.87 11.14 -13.98
C ALA A 66 6.93 12.10 -13.23
N SER A 67 6.51 11.77 -12.01
CA SER A 67 5.75 12.67 -11.13
C SER A 67 6.60 13.77 -10.50
N ASP A 68 7.92 13.68 -10.60
CA ASP A 68 8.91 14.65 -10.12
C ASP A 68 8.73 15.07 -8.66
N GLY A 69 8.29 14.12 -7.81
CA GLY A 69 8.12 14.36 -6.37
C GLY A 69 7.02 15.35 -6.00
N ARG A 70 6.04 15.56 -6.84
CA ARG A 70 4.96 16.54 -6.64
C ARG A 70 3.67 15.94 -6.06
N GLY A 71 3.77 14.88 -5.30
CA GLY A 71 2.63 14.17 -4.75
C GLY A 71 1.92 13.32 -5.80
N ALA A 72 2.27 12.03 -5.86
CA ALA A 72 1.57 11.08 -6.71
C ALA A 72 0.41 10.43 -5.94
N VAL A 73 -0.81 10.56 -6.46
CA VAL A 73 -1.97 9.84 -5.91
C VAL A 73 -1.88 8.37 -6.32
N LEU A 74 -1.66 7.48 -5.36
CA LEU A 74 -1.51 6.05 -5.62
C LEU A 74 -2.88 5.39 -5.61
N ILE A 75 -3.44 5.15 -6.80
CA ILE A 75 -4.80 4.63 -6.96
C ILE A 75 -4.77 3.10 -7.10
N ASN A 76 -5.53 2.41 -6.25
CA ASN A 76 -5.67 0.96 -6.35
C ASN A 76 -6.34 0.57 -7.68
N PRO A 77 -5.74 -0.32 -8.51
CA PRO A 77 -6.36 -0.81 -9.74
C PRO A 77 -7.74 -1.46 -9.57
N LEU A 78 -8.06 -1.90 -8.36
CA LEU A 78 -9.38 -2.46 -8.01
C LEU A 78 -10.42 -1.39 -7.63
N ALA A 79 -10.04 -0.10 -7.49
CA ALA A 79 -10.96 0.99 -7.19
C ALA A 79 -12.04 1.11 -8.28
N SER A 80 -13.26 1.48 -7.93
CA SER A 80 -14.32 1.76 -8.91
C SER A 80 -14.01 3.02 -9.72
N THR A 81 -14.69 3.20 -10.87
CA THR A 81 -14.57 4.43 -11.67
C THR A 81 -14.96 5.67 -10.85
N ALA A 82 -15.94 5.54 -9.97
CA ALA A 82 -16.37 6.64 -9.09
C ALA A 82 -15.29 6.98 -8.05
N GLU A 83 -14.64 5.99 -7.45
CA GLU A 83 -13.53 6.21 -6.52
C GLU A 83 -12.31 6.83 -7.21
N ILE A 84 -11.99 6.39 -8.43
CA ILE A 84 -10.92 7.00 -9.25
C ILE A 84 -11.23 8.48 -9.51
N ALA A 85 -12.45 8.78 -9.94
CA ALA A 85 -12.89 10.15 -10.23
C ALA A 85 -12.84 11.01 -8.96
N TYR A 86 -13.32 10.49 -7.83
CA TYR A 86 -13.25 11.17 -6.54
C TYR A 86 -11.81 11.51 -6.14
N GLN A 87 -10.90 10.52 -6.16
CA GLN A 87 -9.51 10.71 -5.76
C GLN A 87 -8.78 11.71 -6.69
N CYS A 88 -9.04 11.66 -8.00
CA CYS A 88 -8.47 12.61 -8.95
C CYS A 88 -8.97 14.04 -8.71
N THR A 89 -10.26 14.21 -8.43
CA THR A 89 -10.87 15.53 -8.20
C THR A 89 -10.44 16.11 -6.86
N ASP A 90 -10.46 15.30 -5.80
CA ASP A 90 -10.12 15.70 -4.44
C ASP A 90 -8.65 16.14 -4.32
N SER A 91 -7.76 15.48 -5.05
CA SER A 91 -6.32 15.77 -5.04
C SER A 91 -5.89 16.75 -6.15
N ASP A 92 -6.80 17.33 -6.92
CA ASP A 92 -6.50 18.22 -8.07
C ASP A 92 -5.48 17.61 -9.03
N VAL A 93 -5.77 16.40 -9.52
CA VAL A 93 -4.91 15.67 -10.46
C VAL A 93 -4.96 16.29 -11.85
N GLY A 94 -3.81 16.47 -12.49
CA GLY A 94 -3.68 16.96 -13.88
C GLY A 94 -3.31 15.86 -14.87
N ALA A 95 -2.61 14.81 -14.42
CA ALA A 95 -2.18 13.71 -15.27
C ALA A 95 -2.30 12.35 -14.57
N VAL A 96 -2.62 11.30 -15.32
CA VAL A 96 -2.72 9.92 -14.82
C VAL A 96 -1.80 9.00 -15.59
N PHE A 97 -0.89 8.31 -14.88
CA PHE A 97 -0.06 7.24 -15.41
C PHE A 97 -0.81 5.93 -15.32
N THR A 98 -0.95 5.21 -16.44
CA THR A 98 -1.74 3.99 -16.49
C THR A 98 -1.32 3.07 -17.63
N VAL A 99 -2.08 2.00 -17.86
CA VAL A 99 -2.01 1.12 -19.04
C VAL A 99 -3.32 1.20 -19.83
N SER A 100 -3.27 0.85 -21.12
CA SER A 100 -4.43 0.94 -22.02
C SER A 100 -5.68 0.22 -21.49
N ALA A 101 -5.51 -0.89 -20.79
CA ALA A 101 -6.62 -1.67 -20.22
C ALA A 101 -7.39 -0.91 -19.10
N LEU A 102 -6.75 0.01 -18.40
CA LEU A 102 -7.34 0.80 -17.31
C LEU A 102 -7.75 2.21 -17.72
N ALA A 103 -7.24 2.71 -18.86
CA ALA A 103 -7.48 4.06 -19.36
C ALA A 103 -8.97 4.43 -19.49
N PRO A 104 -9.89 3.53 -19.91
CA PRO A 104 -11.33 3.87 -20.01
C PRO A 104 -11.98 4.23 -18.66
N ARG A 105 -11.34 3.98 -17.54
CA ARG A 105 -11.84 4.29 -16.19
C ARG A 105 -11.43 5.67 -15.69
N ILE A 106 -10.57 6.38 -16.43
CA ILE A 106 -10.04 7.70 -16.06
C ILE A 106 -11.04 8.78 -16.45
N PRO A 107 -11.30 9.78 -15.57
CA PRO A 107 -12.16 10.91 -15.89
C PRO A 107 -11.67 11.68 -17.13
N ALA A 108 -12.61 12.17 -17.93
CA ALA A 108 -12.30 13.00 -19.07
C ALA A 108 -11.61 14.32 -18.68
N GLY A 109 -10.81 14.89 -19.59
CA GLY A 109 -10.13 16.18 -19.40
C GLY A 109 -8.77 16.06 -18.68
N LEU A 110 -8.34 14.87 -18.26
CA LEU A 110 -7.01 14.65 -17.71
C LEU A 110 -6.02 14.23 -18.81
N THR A 111 -4.76 14.60 -18.64
CA THR A 111 -3.68 14.04 -19.46
C THR A 111 -3.44 12.59 -19.06
N VAL A 112 -3.50 11.66 -20.02
CA VAL A 112 -3.30 10.22 -19.79
C VAL A 112 -1.95 9.78 -20.35
N VAL A 113 -1.14 9.15 -19.51
CA VAL A 113 0.15 8.58 -19.89
C VAL A 113 0.06 7.07 -19.89
N LEU A 114 0.16 6.46 -21.06
CA LEU A 114 0.08 5.03 -21.27
C LEU A 114 1.48 4.41 -21.27
N LEU A 115 1.72 3.48 -20.34
CA LEU A 115 3.03 2.84 -20.10
C LEU A 115 3.06 1.38 -20.55
N ASP A 116 2.21 0.96 -21.50
CA ASP A 116 2.14 -0.44 -21.97
C ASP A 116 3.49 -0.96 -22.47
N ASP A 117 4.23 -0.11 -23.19
CA ASP A 117 5.50 -0.47 -23.83
C ASP A 117 6.75 -0.03 -23.04
N ALA A 118 6.54 0.55 -21.84
CA ALA A 118 7.66 1.02 -21.01
C ALA A 118 8.51 -0.18 -20.50
N PRO A 119 9.86 -0.06 -20.45
CA PRO A 119 10.63 1.19 -20.55
C PRO A 119 11.08 1.60 -21.96
N ARG A 120 10.54 1.03 -23.04
CA ARG A 120 10.93 1.39 -24.40
C ARG A 120 10.28 2.70 -24.86
N SER A 121 8.98 2.82 -24.66
CA SER A 121 8.22 4.01 -25.04
C SER A 121 7.01 4.23 -24.14
N ALA A 122 6.50 5.47 -24.16
CA ALA A 122 5.23 5.85 -23.54
C ALA A 122 4.38 6.65 -24.53
N ARG A 123 3.06 6.61 -24.36
CA ARG A 123 2.12 7.43 -25.12
C ARG A 123 1.45 8.43 -24.21
N VAL A 124 1.53 9.71 -24.55
CA VAL A 124 0.87 10.80 -23.82
C VAL A 124 -0.33 11.26 -24.62
N VAL A 125 -1.51 11.13 -24.05
CA VAL A 125 -2.80 11.51 -24.64
C VAL A 125 -3.29 12.76 -23.91
N ALA A 126 -3.41 13.87 -24.66
CA ALA A 126 -3.88 15.16 -24.14
C ALA A 126 -4.61 15.93 -25.24
N ASP A 127 -5.70 16.60 -24.90
CA ASP A 127 -6.47 17.47 -25.80
C ASP A 127 -6.80 16.80 -27.16
N GLY A 128 -7.17 15.52 -27.14
CA GLY A 128 -7.49 14.74 -28.36
C GLY A 128 -6.28 14.35 -29.20
N THR A 129 -5.06 14.67 -28.78
CA THR A 129 -3.82 14.33 -29.48
C THR A 129 -3.05 13.24 -28.75
N THR A 130 -2.27 12.43 -29.46
CA THR A 130 -1.40 11.39 -28.90
C THR A 130 0.03 11.66 -29.34
N GLN A 131 0.94 11.76 -28.36
CA GLN A 131 2.38 11.87 -28.57
C GLN A 131 3.05 10.58 -28.10
N THR A 132 3.85 9.93 -28.92
CA THR A 132 4.70 8.82 -28.53
C THR A 132 6.08 9.35 -28.13
N ILE A 133 6.53 8.96 -26.94
CA ILE A 133 7.83 9.34 -26.38
C ILE A 133 8.73 8.11 -26.38
N ASP A 134 9.85 8.17 -27.04
CA ASP A 134 10.92 7.18 -26.93
C ASP A 134 11.65 7.37 -25.59
N LEU A 135 11.64 6.32 -24.75
CA LEU A 135 12.28 6.27 -23.44
C LEU A 135 13.64 5.53 -23.49
N GLY A 136 13.93 4.85 -24.60
CA GLY A 136 15.11 3.99 -24.74
C GLY A 136 16.42 4.72 -25.02
N THR A 137 16.37 5.99 -25.42
CA THR A 137 17.58 6.81 -25.64
C THR A 137 18.00 7.46 -24.32
N HIS A 138 19.06 6.93 -23.77
CA HIS A 138 19.62 7.24 -22.47
C HIS A 138 19.97 8.72 -22.27
N PHE A 139 19.36 9.33 -21.24
CA PHE A 139 20.11 10.32 -20.48
C PHE A 139 20.89 9.55 -19.40
N ALA A 140 22.21 9.46 -19.59
CA ALA A 140 23.10 9.15 -18.49
C ALA A 140 22.95 10.31 -17.49
N MET A 141 22.08 10.12 -16.48
CA MET A 141 22.06 11.01 -15.36
C MET A 141 23.14 10.53 -14.40
N GLU A 142 24.28 11.23 -14.41
CA GLU A 142 25.17 11.22 -13.25
C GLU A 142 24.39 11.92 -12.13
N MET A 143 23.72 11.13 -11.32
CA MET A 143 23.07 11.61 -10.10
C MET A 143 23.99 11.32 -8.93
N GLU A 144 24.71 12.35 -8.47
CA GLU A 144 25.27 12.31 -7.13
C GLU A 144 24.10 12.33 -6.13
N LEU A 145 23.79 11.18 -5.59
CA LEU A 145 22.79 11.04 -4.54
C LEU A 145 23.49 11.00 -3.21
N ASP A 146 23.19 11.97 -2.39
CA ASP A 146 23.39 11.84 -0.96
C ASP A 146 22.33 10.87 -0.41
N VAL A 147 22.64 9.57 -0.50
CA VAL A 147 21.76 8.49 0.01
C VAL A 147 21.62 8.54 1.53
N GLY A 148 22.50 9.30 2.19
CA GLY A 148 22.46 9.59 3.63
C GLY A 148 21.52 10.72 3.99
N ALA A 149 21.09 11.55 3.01
CA ALA A 149 20.21 12.67 3.29
C ALA A 149 18.89 12.18 3.90
N GLU A 150 18.49 12.84 4.98
CA GLU A 150 17.13 12.74 5.47
C GLU A 150 16.19 13.19 4.35
N GLY A 151 15.10 12.44 4.11
CA GLY A 151 14.12 12.80 3.10
C GLY A 151 13.60 14.22 3.30
N ARG A 152 13.11 14.83 2.22
CA ARG A 152 12.49 16.14 2.23
C ARG A 152 11.06 16.07 2.74
N ASP A 153 10.54 17.20 3.22
CA ASP A 153 9.16 17.33 3.71
C ASP A 153 8.15 17.65 2.59
N GLU A 154 8.60 17.66 1.32
CA GLU A 154 7.70 17.78 0.17
C GLU A 154 6.87 16.50 0.01
N GLU A 155 5.63 16.68 -0.50
CA GLU A 155 4.70 15.60 -0.82
C GLU A 155 5.34 14.63 -1.81
N CYS A 156 5.36 13.33 -1.48
CA CYS A 156 5.81 12.28 -2.37
C CYS A 156 4.66 11.43 -2.90
N ALA A 157 3.79 10.98 -2.00
CA ALA A 157 2.66 10.15 -2.33
C ALA A 157 1.42 10.56 -1.55
N ILE A 158 0.25 10.34 -2.14
CA ILE A 158 -1.05 10.46 -1.49
C ILE A 158 -1.74 9.12 -1.61
N VAL A 159 -2.12 8.57 -0.46
CA VAL A 159 -2.83 7.29 -0.40
C VAL A 159 -4.17 7.50 0.29
N TYR A 160 -5.24 7.15 -0.42
CA TYR A 160 -6.58 7.27 0.12
C TYR A 160 -6.87 6.14 1.09
N THR A 161 -7.13 6.51 2.34
CA THR A 161 -7.65 5.62 3.37
C THR A 161 -9.17 5.76 3.42
N SER A 162 -9.87 4.65 3.65
CA SER A 162 -11.30 4.69 3.86
C SER A 162 -11.57 5.37 5.21
N ALA A 163 -12.32 6.48 5.17
CA ALA A 163 -12.46 7.34 6.32
C ALA A 163 -13.45 6.83 7.38
N MET A 164 -13.14 7.09 8.64
CA MET A 164 -14.08 6.96 9.76
C MET A 164 -15.37 7.78 9.57
N ALA A 165 -15.32 8.85 8.78
CA ALA A 165 -16.44 9.76 8.53
C ALA A 165 -17.26 9.45 7.26
N GLY A 166 -17.00 8.31 6.58
CA GLY A 166 -17.77 7.87 5.40
C GLY A 166 -17.26 8.39 4.05
N GLN A 167 -16.26 9.28 4.00
CA GLN A 167 -15.57 9.66 2.76
C GLN A 167 -14.09 9.36 2.87
N PRO A 168 -13.45 8.72 1.86
CA PRO A 168 -12.02 8.47 1.86
C PRO A 168 -11.22 9.77 2.01
N LEU A 169 -10.15 9.72 2.81
CA LEU A 169 -9.23 10.84 3.02
C LEU A 169 -7.87 10.51 2.40
N GLY A 170 -7.33 11.42 1.61
CA GLY A 170 -6.00 11.29 1.02
C GLY A 170 -4.91 11.62 2.03
N ALA A 171 -4.24 10.61 2.58
CA ALA A 171 -3.10 10.79 3.48
C ALA A 171 -1.86 11.25 2.70
N ILE A 172 -1.26 12.36 3.10
CA ILE A 172 -0.10 12.98 2.45
C ILE A 172 1.16 12.42 3.10
N LEU A 173 1.94 11.68 2.31
CA LEU A 173 3.24 11.12 2.69
C LEU A 173 4.35 11.93 2.04
N THR A 174 5.32 12.38 2.83
CA THR A 174 6.50 13.08 2.34
C THR A 174 7.59 12.11 1.90
N HIS A 175 8.59 12.61 1.16
CA HIS A 175 9.79 11.83 0.86
C HIS A 175 10.48 11.35 2.13
N ARG A 176 10.52 12.16 3.19
CA ARG A 176 11.05 11.80 4.51
C ARG A 176 10.32 10.61 5.11
N ASN A 177 8.98 10.62 5.10
CA ASN A 177 8.18 9.54 5.68
C ASN A 177 8.49 8.19 5.02
N LEU A 178 8.46 8.16 3.67
CA LEU A 178 8.66 6.93 2.90
C LEU A 178 10.12 6.43 2.98
N LEU A 179 11.11 7.32 2.88
CA LEU A 179 12.52 6.94 3.01
C LEU A 179 12.86 6.46 4.42
N ALA A 180 12.34 7.12 5.47
CA ALA A 180 12.54 6.68 6.84
C ALA A 180 12.00 5.25 7.03
N ASN A 181 10.76 4.99 6.57
CA ASN A 181 10.16 3.67 6.70
C ASN A 181 10.89 2.59 5.88
N ALA A 182 11.28 2.90 4.65
CA ALA A 182 12.06 1.96 3.83
C ALA A 182 13.41 1.60 4.48
N ARG A 183 14.14 2.59 5.03
CA ARG A 183 15.39 2.35 5.79
C ARG A 183 15.18 1.55 7.07
N GLN A 184 14.11 1.85 7.80
CA GLN A 184 13.73 1.10 9.00
C GLN A 184 13.39 -0.35 8.64
N THR A 185 12.73 -0.58 7.50
CA THR A 185 12.46 -1.92 6.97
C THR A 185 13.77 -2.66 6.67
N VAL A 186 14.70 -2.01 5.96
CA VAL A 186 16.03 -2.60 5.68
C VAL A 186 16.71 -3.10 6.98
N ILE A 187 16.72 -2.26 8.01
CA ILE A 187 17.35 -2.62 9.30
C ILE A 187 16.58 -3.76 9.99
N ALA A 188 15.26 -3.68 10.06
CA ALA A 188 14.44 -4.62 10.81
C ALA A 188 14.30 -5.99 10.14
N ALA A 189 14.33 -6.03 8.80
CA ALA A 189 14.27 -7.23 7.97
C ALA A 189 15.66 -7.76 7.56
N GLU A 190 16.73 -7.02 7.90
CA GLU A 190 18.11 -7.33 7.52
C GLU A 190 18.25 -7.53 6.01
N ASN A 191 17.63 -6.61 5.22
CA ASN A 191 17.72 -6.66 3.78
C ASN A 191 19.16 -6.43 3.28
N THR A 192 19.54 -7.17 2.24
CA THR A 192 20.83 -7.09 1.59
C THR A 192 20.69 -7.02 0.06
N LYS A 193 21.80 -6.74 -0.64
CA LYS A 193 21.85 -6.77 -2.12
C LYS A 193 21.57 -8.15 -2.73
N ASP A 194 21.69 -9.20 -1.94
CA ASP A 194 21.50 -10.58 -2.40
C ASP A 194 20.03 -11.02 -2.28
N ASP A 195 19.17 -10.17 -1.69
CA ASP A 195 17.76 -10.45 -1.55
C ASP A 195 16.97 -10.26 -2.85
N ASN A 196 15.95 -11.11 -2.98
CA ASN A 196 14.95 -11.04 -4.04
C ASN A 196 13.56 -11.16 -3.41
N CYS A 197 12.79 -10.06 -3.41
CA CYS A 197 11.46 -10.01 -2.84
C CYS A 197 10.39 -10.34 -3.88
N LEU A 198 9.53 -11.34 -3.62
CA LEU A 198 8.34 -11.58 -4.44
C LEU A 198 7.24 -10.61 -4.04
N ALA A 199 7.00 -9.60 -4.88
CA ALA A 199 6.02 -8.55 -4.68
C ALA A 199 4.65 -8.95 -5.25
N VAL A 200 3.76 -9.41 -4.39
CA VAL A 200 2.37 -9.77 -4.72
C VAL A 200 1.36 -8.71 -4.26
N LEU A 201 1.79 -7.79 -3.41
CA LEU A 201 0.96 -6.69 -2.91
C LEU A 201 0.95 -5.52 -3.89
N PRO A 202 -0.17 -4.78 -4.01
CA PRO A 202 -0.23 -3.60 -4.87
C PRO A 202 0.77 -2.51 -4.45
N PHE A 203 1.53 -1.96 -5.39
CA PHE A 203 2.40 -0.79 -5.13
C PHE A 203 1.60 0.50 -4.88
N SER A 204 0.32 0.50 -5.18
CA SER A 204 -0.59 1.57 -4.76
C SER A 204 -0.93 1.54 -3.27
N HIS A 205 -0.54 0.49 -2.56
CA HIS A 205 -0.59 0.39 -1.10
C HIS A 205 0.83 0.48 -0.53
N LEU A 206 1.03 1.25 0.53
CA LEU A 206 2.37 1.52 1.06
C LEU A 206 3.09 0.24 1.54
N PHE A 207 2.37 -0.76 2.03
CA PHE A 207 2.96 -2.05 2.41
C PHE A 207 3.61 -2.74 1.19
N GLY A 208 2.93 -2.72 0.04
CA GLY A 208 3.52 -3.17 -1.23
C GLY A 208 4.68 -2.28 -1.67
N LEU A 209 4.48 -0.96 -1.75
CA LEU A 209 5.49 -0.04 -2.27
C LEU A 209 6.74 0.01 -1.38
N THR A 210 6.57 0.27 -0.09
CA THR A 210 7.71 0.55 0.82
C THR A 210 8.44 -0.73 1.19
N VAL A 211 7.71 -1.78 1.60
CA VAL A 211 8.33 -3.00 2.13
C VAL A 211 8.79 -3.92 1.00
N THR A 212 7.98 -4.12 -0.05
CA THR A 212 8.33 -5.11 -1.10
C THR A 212 9.10 -4.55 -2.28
N ALA A 213 9.17 -3.21 -2.44
CA ALA A 213 9.93 -2.59 -3.51
C ALA A 213 11.03 -1.65 -3.00
N MET A 214 10.68 -0.59 -2.25
CA MET A 214 11.67 0.44 -1.90
C MET A 214 12.76 -0.11 -0.97
N ALA A 215 12.44 -0.91 0.05
CA ALA A 215 13.43 -1.45 0.97
C ALA A 215 14.45 -2.36 0.28
N PRO A 216 14.08 -3.39 -0.51
CA PRO A 216 15.05 -4.17 -1.28
C PRO A 216 15.89 -3.30 -2.24
N LEU A 217 15.27 -2.37 -2.97
CA LEU A 217 15.98 -1.52 -3.93
C LEU A 217 17.00 -0.59 -3.26
N LEU A 218 16.73 -0.11 -2.04
CA LEU A 218 17.66 0.75 -1.28
C LEU A 218 19.00 0.07 -0.96
N VAL A 219 19.06 -1.25 -0.98
CA VAL A 219 20.29 -2.01 -0.74
C VAL A 219 20.83 -2.70 -1.99
N GLY A 220 20.23 -2.44 -3.15
CA GLY A 220 20.64 -3.04 -4.41
C GLY A 220 20.07 -4.44 -4.66
N GLY A 221 19.06 -4.85 -3.89
CA GLY A 221 18.36 -6.12 -4.03
C GLY A 221 17.45 -6.18 -5.25
N LYS A 222 16.79 -7.31 -5.40
CA LYS A 222 15.90 -7.60 -6.54
C LYS A 222 14.43 -7.59 -6.07
N VAL A 223 13.55 -7.24 -7.00
CA VAL A 223 12.10 -7.33 -6.84
C VAL A 223 11.55 -8.10 -8.02
N THR A 224 10.86 -9.20 -7.73
CA THR A 224 10.12 -9.99 -8.73
C THR A 224 8.63 -9.69 -8.56
N THR A 225 7.97 -9.12 -9.57
CA THR A 225 6.56 -8.72 -9.45
C THR A 225 5.61 -9.82 -9.89
N MET A 226 4.46 -9.88 -9.21
CA MET A 226 3.32 -10.67 -9.64
C MET A 226 2.08 -9.76 -9.70
N ALA A 227 1.84 -9.16 -10.84
CA ALA A 227 0.79 -8.15 -11.04
C ALA A 227 -0.62 -8.61 -10.64
N ARG A 228 -0.89 -9.91 -10.75
CA ARG A 228 -2.10 -10.58 -10.27
C ARG A 228 -1.70 -11.82 -9.47
N PHE A 229 -1.96 -11.77 -8.18
CA PHE A 229 -1.65 -12.89 -7.29
C PHE A 229 -2.35 -14.20 -7.75
N ASN A 230 -1.54 -15.25 -7.92
CA ASN A 230 -1.99 -16.62 -8.18
C ASN A 230 -1.19 -17.55 -7.26
N PRO A 231 -1.81 -18.19 -6.27
CA PRO A 231 -1.09 -18.97 -5.27
C PRO A 231 -0.35 -20.18 -5.86
N ILE A 232 -0.89 -20.81 -6.90
CA ILE A 232 -0.23 -21.94 -7.57
C ILE A 232 1.03 -21.49 -8.29
N ALA A 233 0.95 -20.39 -9.05
CA ALA A 233 2.10 -19.81 -9.72
C ALA A 233 3.13 -19.25 -8.70
N ALA A 234 2.67 -18.66 -7.59
CA ALA A 234 3.56 -18.15 -6.55
C ALA A 234 4.39 -19.28 -5.91
N VAL A 235 3.83 -20.46 -5.67
CA VAL A 235 4.58 -21.64 -5.21
C VAL A 235 5.68 -22.02 -6.21
N ASP A 236 5.37 -22.01 -7.53
CA ASP A 236 6.37 -22.33 -8.55
C ASP A 236 7.49 -21.28 -8.59
N VAL A 237 7.15 -19.99 -8.48
CA VAL A 237 8.11 -18.89 -8.44
C VAL A 237 9.01 -18.99 -7.21
N LEU A 238 8.45 -19.27 -6.03
CA LEU A 238 9.23 -19.45 -4.78
C LEU A 238 10.20 -20.62 -4.86
N ARG A 239 9.88 -21.66 -5.64
CA ARG A 239 10.74 -22.82 -5.85
C ARG A 239 11.85 -22.60 -6.88
N ALA A 240 11.60 -21.75 -7.89
CA ALA A 240 12.43 -21.66 -9.09
C ALA A 240 13.31 -20.42 -9.20
N ASN A 241 13.00 -19.33 -8.50
CA ASN A 241 13.53 -17.99 -8.83
C ASN A 241 14.39 -17.35 -7.73
N ASP A 242 15.08 -18.11 -6.92
CA ASP A 242 15.94 -17.56 -5.84
C ASP A 242 15.26 -16.46 -5.00
N ILE A 243 13.96 -16.63 -4.77
CA ILE A 243 13.21 -15.70 -3.93
C ILE A 243 13.64 -15.90 -2.48
N THR A 244 14.10 -14.82 -1.85
CA THR A 244 14.55 -14.82 -0.45
C THR A 244 13.50 -14.27 0.51
N GLU A 245 12.58 -13.46 -0.01
CA GLU A 245 11.56 -12.76 0.79
C GLU A 245 10.17 -12.88 0.15
N PHE A 246 9.19 -13.18 0.99
CA PHE A 246 7.79 -13.23 0.60
C PHE A 246 6.93 -12.44 1.58
N VAL A 247 6.23 -11.43 1.07
CA VAL A 247 5.45 -10.49 1.87
C VAL A 247 3.99 -10.51 1.42
N GLY A 248 3.07 -10.65 2.37
CA GLY A 248 1.64 -10.74 2.07
C GLY A 248 0.76 -10.37 3.25
N VAL A 249 -0.55 -10.44 3.04
CA VAL A 249 -1.55 -10.39 4.12
C VAL A 249 -1.87 -11.80 4.59
N PRO A 250 -2.49 -12.02 5.77
CA PRO A 250 -2.79 -13.37 6.26
C PRO A 250 -3.55 -14.25 5.26
N ALA A 251 -4.51 -13.69 4.52
CA ALA A 251 -5.27 -14.40 3.48
C ALA A 251 -4.37 -14.93 2.33
N VAL A 252 -3.29 -14.21 1.98
CA VAL A 252 -2.29 -14.67 1.00
C VAL A 252 -1.60 -15.92 1.53
N PHE A 253 -1.13 -15.91 2.78
CA PHE A 253 -0.46 -17.05 3.39
C PHE A 253 -1.38 -18.26 3.55
N ALA A 254 -2.64 -18.07 3.93
CA ALA A 254 -3.63 -19.14 4.02
C ALA A 254 -3.89 -19.82 2.66
N THR A 255 -4.01 -19.02 1.59
CA THR A 255 -4.18 -19.56 0.23
C THR A 255 -2.91 -20.23 -0.31
N MET A 256 -1.73 -19.71 0.06
CA MET A 256 -0.44 -20.34 -0.25
C MET A 256 -0.30 -21.72 0.40
N LEU A 257 -0.68 -21.87 1.68
CA LEU A 257 -0.67 -23.18 2.35
C LEU A 257 -1.52 -24.21 1.58
N THR A 258 -2.73 -23.83 1.15
CA THR A 258 -3.58 -24.70 0.33
C THR A 258 -2.91 -25.06 -1.00
N ALA A 259 -2.19 -24.12 -1.62
CA ALA A 259 -1.45 -24.37 -2.85
C ALA A 259 -0.24 -25.30 -2.63
N ILE A 260 0.50 -25.12 -1.52
CA ILE A 260 1.63 -25.99 -1.13
C ILE A 260 1.14 -27.41 -0.87
N GLU A 261 0.03 -27.58 -0.13
CA GLU A 261 -0.57 -28.89 0.14
C GLU A 261 -0.92 -29.63 -1.17
N ARG A 262 -1.53 -28.94 -2.13
CA ARG A 262 -1.86 -29.49 -3.47
C ARG A 262 -0.62 -29.90 -4.28
N LYS A 263 0.54 -29.29 -3.99
CA LYS A 263 1.82 -29.53 -4.69
C LYS A 263 2.80 -30.41 -3.92
N GLY A 264 2.32 -31.17 -2.94
CA GLY A 264 3.12 -32.18 -2.24
C GLY A 264 3.39 -31.88 -0.75
N GLY A 265 2.76 -30.87 -0.18
CA GLY A 265 2.74 -30.61 1.26
C GLY A 265 3.93 -29.85 1.85
N ALA A 266 5.02 -29.66 1.08
CA ALA A 266 6.17 -28.84 1.49
C ALA A 266 6.51 -27.79 0.42
N LEU A 267 6.97 -26.61 0.83
CA LEU A 267 7.39 -25.58 -0.12
C LEU A 267 8.64 -26.02 -0.90
N GLY A 268 9.68 -26.52 -0.21
CA GLY A 268 10.93 -26.98 -0.83
C GLY A 268 11.70 -25.86 -1.52
N SER A 269 11.77 -24.69 -0.89
CA SER A 269 12.62 -23.56 -1.31
C SER A 269 13.79 -23.43 -0.37
N ASP A 270 15.02 -23.50 -0.89
CA ASP A 270 16.25 -23.38 -0.10
C ASP A 270 16.67 -21.90 0.06
N SER A 271 16.14 -20.99 -0.77
CA SER A 271 16.49 -19.57 -0.78
C SER A 271 15.62 -18.72 0.14
N LEU A 272 14.36 -19.13 0.38
CA LEU A 272 13.40 -18.34 1.17
C LEU A 272 13.85 -18.24 2.63
N ARG A 273 14.20 -17.01 3.08
CA ARG A 273 14.68 -16.74 4.43
C ARG A 273 13.72 -15.94 5.29
N LEU A 274 12.82 -15.18 4.67
CA LEU A 274 11.95 -14.21 5.36
C LEU A 274 10.54 -14.20 4.79
N CYS A 275 9.56 -14.38 5.68
CA CYS A 275 8.15 -14.19 5.37
C CYS A 275 7.55 -13.16 6.31
N ILE A 276 6.87 -12.14 5.73
CA ILE A 276 6.25 -11.04 6.49
C ILE A 276 4.76 -10.99 6.21
N SER A 277 3.96 -11.01 7.27
CA SER A 277 2.52 -10.77 7.21
C SER A 277 2.15 -9.47 7.89
N GLY A 278 1.25 -8.70 7.29
CA GLY A 278 0.74 -7.45 7.83
C GLY A 278 -0.61 -7.05 7.22
N GLY A 279 -1.15 -5.91 7.65
CA GLY A 279 -2.41 -5.36 7.14
C GLY A 279 -3.68 -5.97 7.72
N ALA A 280 -3.57 -7.07 8.46
CA ALA A 280 -4.66 -7.70 9.21
C ALA A 280 -4.11 -8.50 10.40
N GLU A 281 -4.99 -8.93 11.30
CA GLU A 281 -4.62 -9.79 12.41
C GLU A 281 -4.10 -11.14 11.89
N LEU A 282 -2.94 -11.56 12.37
CA LEU A 282 -2.29 -12.82 11.98
C LEU A 282 -2.55 -13.90 13.05
N PRO A 283 -3.39 -14.90 12.77
CA PRO A 283 -3.62 -16.00 13.69
C PRO A 283 -2.34 -16.79 13.97
N ARG A 284 -2.08 -17.09 15.24
CA ARG A 284 -0.92 -17.90 15.65
C ARG A 284 -0.91 -19.26 14.95
N GLU A 285 -2.06 -19.90 14.80
CA GLU A 285 -2.20 -21.17 14.09
C GLU A 285 -1.68 -21.07 12.63
N LEU A 286 -1.93 -19.94 11.95
CA LEU A 286 -1.43 -19.72 10.60
C LEU A 286 0.11 -19.62 10.58
N GLN A 287 0.72 -18.99 11.61
CA GLN A 287 2.17 -18.91 11.76
C GLN A 287 2.77 -20.32 11.97
N ASP A 288 2.14 -21.13 12.84
CA ASP A 288 2.58 -22.49 13.13
C ASP A 288 2.52 -23.37 11.87
N ARG A 289 1.39 -23.40 11.18
CA ARG A 289 1.19 -24.16 9.93
C ARG A 289 2.14 -23.70 8.81
N TRP A 290 2.41 -22.40 8.73
CA TRP A 290 3.36 -21.88 7.74
C TRP A 290 4.77 -22.39 8.02
N TYR A 291 5.21 -22.34 9.27
CA TYR A 291 6.51 -22.87 9.67
C TYR A 291 6.64 -24.36 9.38
N ASP A 292 5.61 -25.15 9.69
CA ASP A 292 5.58 -26.59 9.43
C ASP A 292 5.71 -26.92 7.94
N ALA A 293 5.08 -26.11 7.08
CA ALA A 293 5.09 -26.32 5.62
C ALA A 293 6.36 -25.81 4.92
N THR A 294 7.07 -24.85 5.52
CA THR A 294 8.14 -24.11 4.82
C THR A 294 9.50 -24.14 5.57
N GLY A 295 9.51 -24.35 6.86
CA GLY A 295 10.69 -24.20 7.73
C GLY A 295 11.07 -22.73 7.99
N VAL A 296 10.30 -21.75 7.47
CA VAL A 296 10.58 -20.31 7.59
C VAL A 296 9.56 -19.63 8.50
N GLU A 297 10.04 -18.82 9.44
CA GLU A 297 9.16 -18.06 10.34
C GLU A 297 8.28 -17.06 9.59
N LEU A 298 6.97 -17.08 9.87
CA LEU A 298 6.06 -16.02 9.44
C LEU A 298 6.03 -14.92 10.48
N ARG A 299 6.65 -13.79 10.18
CA ARG A 299 6.80 -12.65 11.08
C ARG A 299 5.69 -11.64 10.86
N GLN A 300 5.11 -11.13 11.96
CA GLN A 300 4.07 -10.12 11.87
C GLN A 300 4.65 -8.71 11.87
N GLY A 301 4.17 -7.87 10.93
CA GLY A 301 4.33 -6.43 10.92
C GLY A 301 2.98 -5.73 11.13
N TYR A 302 3.00 -4.58 11.80
CA TYR A 302 1.82 -3.75 12.03
C TYR A 302 2.10 -2.31 11.68
N GLY A 303 1.07 -1.64 11.20
CA GLY A 303 1.06 -0.22 10.93
C GLY A 303 -0.14 0.23 10.11
N LEU A 304 -0.12 1.48 9.71
CA LEU A 304 -1.20 2.16 8.99
C LEU A 304 -0.61 3.13 7.95
N THR A 305 -1.42 3.53 6.99
CA THR A 305 -0.99 4.45 5.94
C THR A 305 -0.38 5.73 6.52
N GLU A 306 -0.94 6.24 7.60
CA GLU A 306 -0.52 7.45 8.30
C GLU A 306 0.84 7.31 9.02
N CYS A 307 1.47 6.12 9.01
CA CYS A 307 2.83 5.89 9.50
C CYS A 307 3.79 5.26 8.47
N ALA A 308 3.48 5.30 7.18
CA ALA A 308 4.33 5.11 5.99
C ALA A 308 4.94 3.73 5.66
N PRO A 309 4.41 2.55 5.93
CA PRO A 309 3.24 2.15 6.69
C PRO A 309 3.56 1.45 8.01
N VAL A 310 4.78 0.90 8.23
CA VAL A 310 5.08 -0.04 9.33
C VAL A 310 5.67 0.69 10.54
N CYS A 311 5.16 0.39 11.73
CA CYS A 311 5.68 0.94 12.98
C CYS A 311 6.06 -0.11 14.04
N LEU A 312 5.50 -1.33 13.93
CA LEU A 312 5.87 -2.47 14.78
C LEU A 312 6.21 -3.68 13.90
N PHE A 313 7.19 -4.46 14.31
CA PHE A 313 7.60 -5.66 13.59
C PHE A 313 8.33 -6.67 14.50
N ASN A 314 8.10 -7.94 14.28
CA ASN A 314 8.90 -9.02 14.82
C ASN A 314 10.23 -9.09 14.07
N ARG A 315 11.24 -8.29 14.48
CA ARG A 315 12.51 -8.07 13.77
C ARG A 315 13.28 -9.38 13.56
N VAL A 316 14.03 -9.48 12.47
CA VAL A 316 14.80 -10.69 12.12
C VAL A 316 15.88 -10.99 13.16
N SER A 317 16.53 -9.96 13.71
CA SER A 317 17.55 -10.08 14.78
C SER A 317 17.02 -10.56 16.15
N MET A 318 15.70 -10.78 16.26
CA MET A 318 15.06 -11.19 17.51
C MET A 318 14.25 -12.50 17.30
N PRO A 319 13.99 -13.26 18.37
CA PRO A 319 13.03 -14.35 18.31
C PRO A 319 11.67 -13.87 17.77
N ASN A 320 10.99 -14.70 17.00
CA ASN A 320 9.64 -14.39 16.53
C ASN A 320 8.64 -14.59 17.67
N HIS A 321 8.12 -13.50 18.22
CA HIS A 321 7.10 -13.52 19.28
C HIS A 321 5.73 -13.73 18.64
N ARG A 322 5.39 -14.97 18.27
CA ARG A 322 4.14 -15.34 17.58
C ARG A 322 2.91 -14.87 18.35
N GLY A 323 1.94 -14.29 17.64
CA GLY A 323 0.72 -13.72 18.22
C GLY A 323 0.91 -12.29 18.76
N THR A 324 2.07 -11.66 18.53
CA THR A 324 2.28 -10.23 18.85
C THR A 324 2.58 -9.42 17.58
N LEU A 325 2.40 -8.12 17.66
CA LEU A 325 2.77 -7.17 16.60
C LEU A 325 4.30 -6.92 16.52
N GLY A 326 5.07 -7.49 17.47
CA GLY A 326 6.51 -7.27 17.63
C GLY A 326 6.83 -6.01 18.43
N VAL A 327 8.01 -5.44 18.15
CA VAL A 327 8.56 -4.27 18.83
C VAL A 327 8.60 -3.06 17.89
N PRO A 328 8.74 -1.83 18.41
CA PRO A 328 8.83 -0.62 17.56
C PRO A 328 9.95 -0.71 16.52
N PHE A 329 9.70 -0.22 15.31
CA PHE A 329 10.73 -0.09 14.28
C PHE A 329 11.91 0.78 14.77
N PRO A 330 13.13 0.56 14.25
CA PRO A 330 14.28 1.41 14.57
C PRO A 330 13.99 2.88 14.29
N GLY A 331 14.10 3.76 15.30
CA GLY A 331 13.80 5.19 15.15
C GLY A 331 12.30 5.56 15.11
N CYS A 332 11.42 4.59 15.39
CA CYS A 332 10.01 4.81 15.64
C CYS A 332 9.72 4.60 17.13
N GLU A 333 8.94 5.47 17.72
CA GLU A 333 8.44 5.30 19.09
C GLU A 333 6.99 4.82 19.02
N VAL A 334 6.68 3.77 19.77
CA VAL A 334 5.31 3.25 19.90
C VAL A 334 5.03 3.03 21.38
N THR A 335 3.89 3.52 21.84
CA THR A 335 3.41 3.33 23.20
C THR A 335 1.92 3.05 23.21
N VAL A 336 1.40 2.62 24.36
CA VAL A 336 -0.04 2.42 24.59
C VAL A 336 -0.51 3.52 25.52
N ARG A 337 -1.56 4.26 25.11
CA ARG A 337 -2.07 5.42 25.81
C ARG A 337 -3.57 5.29 26.11
N ASP A 338 -3.97 5.93 27.17
CA ASP A 338 -5.40 6.08 27.48
C ASP A 338 -6.05 7.00 26.42
N PRO A 339 -7.09 6.55 25.71
CA PRO A 339 -7.67 7.30 24.60
C PRO A 339 -8.35 8.61 25.02
N GLU A 340 -8.78 8.73 26.30
CA GLU A 340 -9.46 9.93 26.79
C GLU A 340 -8.46 10.97 27.29
N SER A 341 -7.59 10.57 28.21
CA SER A 341 -6.61 11.50 28.83
C SER A 341 -5.37 11.71 27.98
N GLY A 342 -5.01 10.74 27.12
CA GLY A 342 -3.76 10.71 26.37
C GLY A 342 -2.54 10.35 27.23
N ALA A 343 -2.73 9.92 28.47
CA ALA A 343 -1.63 9.50 29.36
C ALA A 343 -1.05 8.16 28.90
N GLU A 344 0.27 7.99 28.99
CA GLU A 344 0.92 6.71 28.74
C GLU A 344 0.53 5.70 29.82
N LEU A 345 0.18 4.48 29.38
CA LEU A 345 -0.23 3.38 30.26
C LEU A 345 0.95 2.46 30.61
N SER A 346 0.84 1.79 31.74
CA SER A 346 1.82 0.80 32.17
C SER A 346 1.77 -0.46 31.28
N ALA A 347 2.86 -1.23 31.30
CA ALA A 347 2.88 -2.54 30.63
C ALA A 347 1.79 -3.43 31.23
N GLY A 348 1.00 -4.08 30.37
CA GLY A 348 -0.15 -4.91 30.74
C GLY A 348 -1.49 -4.19 30.68
N ASP A 349 -1.52 -2.86 30.70
CA ASP A 349 -2.77 -2.08 30.61
C ASP A 349 -3.21 -1.90 29.15
N PRO A 350 -4.49 -2.14 28.82
CA PRO A 350 -5.01 -1.97 27.47
C PRO A 350 -5.36 -0.50 27.17
N GLY A 351 -4.95 0.00 26.01
CA GLY A 351 -5.24 1.35 25.54
C GLY A 351 -5.07 1.49 24.03
N GLU A 352 -4.98 2.73 23.55
CA GLU A 352 -4.74 3.02 22.15
C GLU A 352 -3.24 2.91 21.81
N ILE A 353 -2.93 2.22 20.69
CA ILE A 353 -1.58 2.20 20.14
C ILE A 353 -1.29 3.57 19.54
N CYS A 354 -0.26 4.26 20.05
CA CYS A 354 0.13 5.59 19.61
C CYS A 354 1.58 5.58 19.07
N ILE A 355 1.81 6.34 18.01
CA ILE A 355 3.03 6.29 17.20
C ILE A 355 3.65 7.70 17.13
N ARG A 356 4.98 7.78 17.22
CA ARG A 356 5.75 9.01 17.01
C ARG A 356 7.02 8.69 16.23
N GLY A 357 7.41 9.59 15.31
CA GLY A 357 8.66 9.46 14.55
C GLY A 357 8.59 10.07 13.15
N ALA A 358 9.68 9.94 12.41
CA ALA A 358 9.83 10.49 11.06
C ALA A 358 8.87 9.86 10.02
N THR A 359 8.24 8.74 10.35
CA THR A 359 7.29 8.04 9.49
C THR A 359 5.86 8.56 9.57
N VAL A 360 5.55 9.38 10.59
CA VAL A 360 4.20 9.95 10.75
C VAL A 360 3.93 10.96 9.65
N PHE A 361 2.80 10.81 8.98
CA PHE A 361 2.37 11.58 7.81
C PHE A 361 2.18 13.09 8.11
N SER A 362 2.03 13.89 7.05
CA SER A 362 1.90 15.36 7.18
C SER A 362 0.45 15.84 7.35
N GLY A 363 -0.53 14.99 7.07
CA GLY A 363 -1.95 15.34 7.15
C GLY A 363 -2.75 14.76 6.00
N TYR A 364 -4.01 15.20 5.90
CA TYR A 364 -4.90 14.81 4.81
C TYR A 364 -5.12 15.94 3.81
N VAL A 365 -5.38 15.60 2.56
CA VAL A 365 -5.57 16.57 1.45
C VAL A 365 -6.60 17.66 1.77
N ARG A 366 -7.75 17.31 2.35
CA ARG A 366 -8.83 18.27 2.66
C ARG A 366 -8.66 19.01 3.99
N ASN A 367 -8.14 18.35 4.98
CA ASN A 367 -8.15 18.87 6.35
C ASN A 367 -6.79 19.45 6.78
N GLY A 368 -5.77 19.35 5.91
CA GLY A 368 -4.41 19.76 6.26
C GLY A 368 -3.96 19.16 7.59
N ALA A 369 -3.30 19.95 8.42
CA ALA A 369 -2.87 19.53 9.75
C ALA A 369 -4.01 19.58 10.81
N ASP A 370 -5.09 20.29 10.57
CA ASP A 370 -6.15 20.54 11.58
C ASP A 370 -7.03 19.32 11.85
N GLY A 371 -6.98 18.28 11.02
CA GLY A 371 -7.74 17.03 11.19
C GLY A 371 -6.89 15.84 11.59
N LEU A 372 -5.64 16.08 12.04
CA LEU A 372 -4.74 14.99 12.41
C LEU A 372 -5.19 14.32 13.71
N PRO A 373 -5.20 12.97 13.77
CA PRO A 373 -5.34 12.23 15.02
C PRO A 373 -4.02 12.28 15.82
N VAL A 374 -3.40 13.47 15.91
CA VAL A 374 -2.13 13.70 16.60
C VAL A 374 -2.38 14.54 17.84
N ARG A 375 -2.03 13.99 19.00
CA ARG A 375 -2.10 14.67 20.29
C ARG A 375 -0.72 14.64 20.94
N ASP A 376 -0.21 15.81 21.32
CA ASP A 376 1.11 15.98 21.95
C ASP A 376 2.27 15.31 21.15
N GLY A 377 2.19 15.35 19.80
CA GLY A 377 3.15 14.73 18.88
C GLY A 377 2.98 13.23 18.70
N TRP A 378 1.94 12.61 19.26
CA TRP A 378 1.60 11.21 19.11
C TRP A 378 0.42 11.02 18.14
N LEU A 379 0.62 10.21 17.11
CA LEU A 379 -0.44 9.76 16.22
C LEU A 379 -1.22 8.64 16.90
N GLY A 380 -2.50 8.85 17.17
CA GLY A 380 -3.42 7.79 17.61
C GLY A 380 -3.79 6.89 16.42
N SER A 381 -3.55 5.59 16.56
CA SER A 381 -3.86 4.64 15.48
C SER A 381 -5.35 4.34 15.35
N GLY A 382 -6.11 4.52 16.44
CA GLY A 382 -7.48 4.05 16.59
C GLY A 382 -7.57 2.53 16.77
N ASP A 383 -6.49 1.89 17.13
CA ASP A 383 -6.40 0.45 17.40
C ASP A 383 -6.06 0.22 18.87
N LYS A 384 -6.72 -0.75 19.48
CA LYS A 384 -6.51 -1.13 20.88
C LYS A 384 -5.39 -2.15 20.99
N GLY A 385 -4.45 -1.94 21.90
CA GLY A 385 -3.36 -2.87 22.16
C GLY A 385 -2.91 -2.86 23.61
N VAL A 386 -1.98 -3.76 23.90
CA VAL A 386 -1.31 -3.88 25.20
C VAL A 386 0.18 -3.96 24.97
N ARG A 387 0.96 -3.14 25.66
CA ARG A 387 2.42 -3.24 25.70
C ARG A 387 2.80 -4.32 26.73
N ASN A 388 3.51 -5.34 26.28
CA ASN A 388 3.97 -6.44 27.13
C ASN A 388 5.25 -6.07 27.91
N ALA A 389 5.56 -6.81 28.95
CA ALA A 389 6.75 -6.58 29.78
C ALA A 389 8.08 -6.76 29.00
N ASP A 390 8.07 -7.55 27.92
CA ASP A 390 9.23 -7.76 27.02
C ASP A 390 9.37 -6.69 25.94
N GLY A 391 8.50 -5.68 25.95
CA GLY A 391 8.48 -4.58 24.99
C GLY A 391 7.73 -4.86 23.69
N THR A 392 7.23 -6.08 23.48
CA THR A 392 6.32 -6.36 22.37
C THR A 392 4.94 -5.74 22.59
N VAL A 393 4.18 -5.56 21.51
CA VAL A 393 2.78 -5.10 21.59
C VAL A 393 1.85 -6.20 21.09
N THR A 394 0.75 -6.41 21.81
CA THR A 394 -0.32 -7.33 21.39
C THR A 394 -1.53 -6.52 20.94
N PHE A 395 -2.13 -6.92 19.82
CA PHE A 395 -3.37 -6.32 19.31
C PHE A 395 -4.58 -6.84 20.08
N HIS A 396 -5.48 -5.94 20.46
CA HIS A 396 -6.69 -6.26 21.24
C HIS A 396 -7.99 -5.76 20.59
N GLY A 397 -7.95 -5.50 19.29
CA GLY A 397 -9.11 -5.07 18.51
C GLY A 397 -9.04 -3.62 18.06
N LEU A 398 -10.11 -3.15 17.48
CA LEU A 398 -10.24 -1.83 16.89
C LEU A 398 -11.01 -0.91 17.82
N LEU A 399 -10.56 0.32 18.01
CA LEU A 399 -11.35 1.42 18.58
C LEU A 399 -12.29 2.01 17.52
N LYS A 400 -11.96 1.81 16.24
CA LYS A 400 -12.70 2.26 15.06
C LYS A 400 -13.71 1.21 14.62
N ASN A 401 -14.86 1.64 14.12
CA ASN A 401 -15.81 0.74 13.48
C ASN A 401 -15.36 0.44 12.04
N MET A 402 -14.52 -0.57 11.86
CA MET A 402 -14.06 -1.10 10.57
C MET A 402 -13.76 -2.59 10.66
N PHE A 403 -13.63 -3.26 9.52
CA PHE A 403 -13.12 -4.63 9.42
C PHE A 403 -12.28 -4.78 8.14
N THR A 404 -11.47 -5.84 8.06
CA THR A 404 -10.67 -6.15 6.88
C THR A 404 -11.33 -7.22 6.01
N ARG A 405 -11.13 -7.10 4.67
CA ARG A 405 -11.49 -8.12 3.70
C ARG A 405 -10.35 -8.27 2.69
N ASN A 406 -9.73 -9.45 2.64
CA ASN A 406 -8.54 -9.72 1.84
C ASN A 406 -7.40 -8.71 2.11
N GLY A 407 -7.21 -8.30 3.38
CA GLY A 407 -6.21 -7.31 3.80
C GLY A 407 -6.56 -5.86 3.46
N PHE A 408 -7.72 -5.59 2.88
CA PHE A 408 -8.21 -4.22 2.64
C PHE A 408 -9.20 -3.79 3.70
N ASN A 409 -9.06 -2.55 4.17
CA ASN A 409 -9.97 -1.99 5.16
C ASN A 409 -11.35 -1.69 4.55
N VAL A 410 -12.39 -2.18 5.19
CA VAL A 410 -13.79 -1.87 4.90
C VAL A 410 -14.38 -1.10 6.06
N TYR A 411 -14.87 0.10 5.79
CA TYR A 411 -15.53 0.93 6.79
C TYR A 411 -17.04 0.87 6.59
N PRO A 412 -17.81 0.34 7.55
CA PRO A 412 -19.25 0.25 7.47
C PRO A 412 -19.92 1.53 7.00
N ARG A 413 -19.54 2.67 7.58
CA ARG A 413 -20.13 3.98 7.25
C ARG A 413 -19.96 4.40 5.80
N GLU A 414 -18.86 4.02 5.13
CA GLU A 414 -18.67 4.32 3.71
C GLU A 414 -19.68 3.55 2.85
N VAL A 415 -19.84 2.26 3.11
CA VAL A 415 -20.76 1.39 2.38
C VAL A 415 -22.22 1.77 2.69
N GLU A 416 -22.52 2.05 3.97
CA GLU A 416 -23.85 2.53 4.43
C GLU A 416 -24.24 3.83 3.74
N ARG A 417 -23.34 4.79 3.63
CA ARG A 417 -23.57 6.05 2.92
C ARG A 417 -23.90 5.81 1.44
N ILE A 418 -23.05 5.04 0.73
CA ILE A 418 -23.28 4.73 -0.69
C ILE A 418 -24.60 3.99 -0.91
N ALA A 419 -24.93 3.02 -0.06
CA ALA A 419 -26.21 2.31 -0.13
C ALA A 419 -27.39 3.23 0.20
N GLY A 420 -27.23 4.11 1.18
CA GLY A 420 -28.26 5.09 1.60
C GLY A 420 -28.54 6.19 0.57
N GLU A 421 -27.62 6.48 -0.34
CA GLU A 421 -27.83 7.41 -1.47
C GLU A 421 -28.74 6.82 -2.57
N MET A 422 -29.05 5.52 -2.52
CA MET A 422 -29.96 4.89 -3.47
C MET A 422 -31.39 5.36 -3.24
N PRO A 423 -32.11 5.86 -4.28
CA PRO A 423 -33.51 6.22 -4.16
C PRO A 423 -34.37 5.05 -3.63
N GLY A 424 -35.16 5.31 -2.59
CA GLY A 424 -36.00 4.32 -1.95
C GLY A 424 -35.39 3.66 -0.71
N VAL A 425 -34.10 3.79 -0.46
CA VAL A 425 -33.47 3.32 0.77
C VAL A 425 -33.76 4.29 1.92
N THR A 426 -34.26 3.77 3.04
CA THR A 426 -34.58 4.55 4.24
C THR A 426 -33.56 4.33 5.36
N SER A 427 -32.90 3.16 5.40
CA SER A 427 -31.77 2.90 6.25
C SER A 427 -30.84 1.84 5.65
N ALA A 428 -29.57 1.91 5.99
CA ALA A 428 -28.55 0.94 5.63
C ALA A 428 -27.66 0.65 6.84
N ARG A 429 -27.37 -0.62 7.08
CA ARG A 429 -26.49 -1.09 8.15
C ARG A 429 -25.53 -2.14 7.61
N VAL A 430 -24.24 -1.90 7.77
CA VAL A 430 -23.18 -2.81 7.35
C VAL A 430 -22.57 -3.53 8.54
N PHE A 431 -22.22 -4.79 8.34
CA PHE A 431 -21.58 -5.63 9.34
C PHE A 431 -20.63 -6.62 8.71
N ALA A 432 -19.62 -7.03 9.48
CA ALA A 432 -18.68 -8.08 9.08
C ALA A 432 -19.35 -9.46 9.21
N ILE A 433 -19.11 -10.31 8.24
CA ILE A 433 -19.44 -11.74 8.29
C ILE A 433 -18.12 -12.49 8.29
N PRO A 434 -17.71 -13.14 9.39
CA PRO A 434 -16.44 -13.86 9.44
C PRO A 434 -16.33 -14.91 8.31
N ASP A 435 -15.24 -14.93 7.59
CA ASP A 435 -14.95 -15.85 6.49
C ASP A 435 -13.49 -16.32 6.56
N PRO A 436 -13.21 -17.64 6.55
CA PRO A 436 -11.84 -18.15 6.68
C PRO A 436 -10.90 -17.82 5.50
N ARG A 437 -11.44 -17.42 4.34
CA ARG A 437 -10.66 -17.15 3.12
C ARG A 437 -10.35 -15.68 2.93
N SER A 438 -11.33 -14.83 3.27
CA SER A 438 -11.25 -13.39 3.05
C SER A 438 -11.18 -12.58 4.36
N GLU A 439 -10.99 -13.24 5.52
CA GLU A 439 -11.08 -12.69 6.87
C GLU A 439 -12.54 -12.35 7.21
N ASN A 440 -13.15 -11.48 6.41
CA ASN A 440 -14.56 -11.14 6.51
C ASN A 440 -15.19 -10.95 5.13
N GLU A 441 -16.48 -11.19 5.05
CA GLU A 441 -17.35 -10.76 3.96
C GLU A 441 -18.19 -9.56 4.41
N VAL A 442 -18.67 -8.78 3.44
CA VAL A 442 -19.48 -7.57 3.70
C VAL A 442 -20.96 -7.95 3.72
N GLY A 443 -21.58 -7.88 4.90
CA GLY A 443 -23.04 -7.98 5.08
C GLY A 443 -23.68 -6.60 5.04
N LEU A 444 -24.82 -6.46 4.37
CA LEU A 444 -25.61 -5.23 4.30
C LEU A 444 -27.08 -5.53 4.58
N GLU A 445 -27.63 -4.84 5.55
CA GLU A 445 -29.06 -4.81 5.87
C GLU A 445 -29.66 -3.48 5.40
N ILE A 446 -30.75 -3.53 4.65
CA ILE A 446 -31.39 -2.36 4.02
C ILE A 446 -32.86 -2.33 4.37
N ALA A 447 -33.38 -1.17 4.72
CA ALA A 447 -34.81 -0.90 4.78
C ALA A 447 -35.24 0.02 3.62
N GLY A 448 -36.41 -0.27 3.06
CA GLY A 448 -37.03 0.52 1.98
C GLY A 448 -37.66 -0.35 0.89
N PRO A 449 -38.43 0.24 -0.02
CA PRO A 449 -39.08 -0.45 -1.15
C PRO A 449 -38.08 -0.72 -2.28
N VAL A 450 -37.03 -1.46 -2.00
CA VAL A 450 -35.94 -1.83 -2.91
C VAL A 450 -35.69 -3.34 -2.88
N THR A 451 -35.09 -3.89 -3.92
CA THR A 451 -34.69 -5.30 -3.96
C THR A 451 -33.17 -5.44 -3.72
N ALA A 452 -32.75 -6.60 -3.19
CA ALA A 452 -31.35 -6.90 -2.99
C ALA A 452 -30.51 -6.81 -4.29
N ASN A 453 -31.12 -7.14 -5.44
CA ASN A 453 -30.44 -7.05 -6.73
C ASN A 453 -30.20 -5.59 -7.18
N GLU A 454 -31.20 -4.72 -7.00
CA GLU A 454 -31.05 -3.28 -7.28
C GLU A 454 -29.98 -2.65 -6.42
N VAL A 455 -29.94 -2.97 -5.13
CA VAL A 455 -28.90 -2.49 -4.19
C VAL A 455 -27.52 -3.01 -4.60
N ARG A 456 -27.41 -4.27 -5.03
CA ARG A 456 -26.15 -4.82 -5.52
C ARG A 456 -25.63 -4.04 -6.73
N LEU A 457 -26.45 -3.86 -7.75
CA LEU A 457 -26.11 -3.10 -8.95
C LEU A 457 -25.76 -1.65 -8.64
N TRP A 458 -26.43 -1.04 -7.67
CA TRP A 458 -26.12 0.32 -7.21
C TRP A 458 -24.70 0.39 -6.61
N CYS A 459 -24.33 -0.58 -5.79
CA CYS A 459 -23.03 -0.64 -5.12
C CYS A 459 -21.89 -1.00 -6.09
N GLU A 460 -22.11 -1.88 -7.08
CA GLU A 460 -21.10 -2.33 -8.05
C GLU A 460 -20.45 -1.19 -8.83
N GLY A 461 -21.22 -0.17 -9.21
CA GLY A 461 -20.68 0.98 -9.94
C GLY A 461 -19.96 2.03 -9.08
N ARG A 462 -20.06 1.93 -7.74
CA ARG A 462 -19.69 2.99 -6.80
C ARG A 462 -18.66 2.59 -5.76
N LEU A 463 -18.54 1.30 -5.46
CA LEU A 463 -17.62 0.74 -4.48
C LEU A 463 -16.59 -0.18 -5.14
N ALA A 464 -15.38 -0.16 -4.62
CA ALA A 464 -14.37 -1.16 -4.97
C ALA A 464 -14.87 -2.58 -4.67
N VAL A 465 -14.43 -3.57 -5.44
CA VAL A 465 -14.92 -4.96 -5.35
C VAL A 465 -14.84 -5.52 -3.93
N TYR A 466 -13.77 -5.21 -3.19
CA TYR A 466 -13.60 -5.69 -1.81
C TYR A 466 -14.54 -5.03 -0.79
N LYS A 467 -15.18 -3.89 -1.13
CA LYS A 467 -16.17 -3.20 -0.29
C LYS A 467 -17.62 -3.58 -0.65
N GLN A 468 -17.82 -4.23 -1.79
CA GLN A 468 -19.17 -4.57 -2.25
C GLN A 468 -19.82 -5.63 -1.34
N PRO A 469 -21.10 -5.43 -0.96
CA PRO A 469 -21.81 -6.41 -0.15
C PRO A 469 -21.93 -7.77 -0.87
N SER A 470 -21.48 -8.84 -0.21
CA SER A 470 -21.68 -10.21 -0.66
C SER A 470 -23.04 -10.77 -0.23
N THR A 471 -23.57 -10.27 0.89
CA THR A 471 -24.87 -10.63 1.43
C THR A 471 -25.69 -9.37 1.66
N ILE A 472 -26.90 -9.31 1.07
CA ILE A 472 -27.83 -8.20 1.23
C ILE A 472 -29.14 -8.74 1.75
N ARG A 473 -29.61 -8.16 2.87
CA ARG A 473 -30.90 -8.44 3.49
C ARG A 473 -31.78 -7.20 3.38
N VAL A 474 -32.98 -7.34 2.83
CA VAL A 474 -34.00 -6.29 2.80
C VAL A 474 -34.98 -6.59 3.93
N VAL A 475 -35.18 -5.61 4.83
CA VAL A 475 -36.00 -5.70 6.03
C VAL A 475 -37.18 -4.74 6.00
#